data_80563f49a2efd2c90097d38d238e049f
#
_entry.id   80563f49a2efd2c90097d38d238e049f
#
_cell.length_a   1.000
_cell.length_b   1.000
_cell.length_c   1.000
_cell.angle_alpha   90.00
_cell.angle_beta   90.00
_cell.angle_gamma   90.00
#
_symmetry.space_group_name_H-M   'P 1'
#
loop_
_entity.id
_entity.type
_entity.pdbx_description
1 polymer ?
#
loop_
_entity_poly.entity_id
_entity_poly.type
_entity_poly.pdbx_seq_one_letter_code
_entity_poly.pdbx_strand_id
1 'polypeptide(L)'
;MHFPWRVSIAVLIFLRATLQAQSGTYLGFDRNDYPGDANLKTLRQTFFYTGYWLNNPPGVKTNTWAGHRAAVESAGFGFLVLFNGHLYAELKTVANATKLGQSDAQAAAAAARREGFPAETVIFLDQEQGGRMLPEQKAYIYAWVDGVTAAGFRAGVYCSGIPAKDDSNIVTAEDIRQNAGGRQIVYWAINDACPPAPGCAFPAHPPSPAESSVRFAEVWQFAQSPQRKDVGAQCPSYSRDGNCYAPGIPAAQKLHVDVNAATSPDPSSGRSR
;
A
#
# COMPACT_ATOMS: atom_id res chain seq x y z
N MET A 1 63.67 -17.00 48.92
CA MET A 1 62.78 -15.88 48.67
C MET A 1 62.03 -16.19 47.36
N HIS A 2 60.74 -16.67 47.40
CA HIS A 2 59.94 -16.97 46.25
C HIS A 2 58.82 -15.92 46.16
N PHE A 3 58.82 -15.11 45.08
CA PHE A 3 57.70 -14.20 44.74
C PHE A 3 56.73 -14.95 43.88
N PRO A 4 55.42 -14.97 44.19
CA PRO A 4 54.40 -15.50 43.27
C PRO A 4 53.95 -14.41 42.33
N TRP A 5 54.01 -14.67 41.03
CA TRP A 5 53.44 -13.87 39.95
C TRP A 5 51.93 -14.07 39.96
N ARG A 6 51.18 -12.99 40.22
CA ARG A 6 49.71 -12.95 40.05
C ARG A 6 49.35 -12.58 38.56
N VAL A 7 48.85 -13.54 37.86
CA VAL A 7 48.32 -13.32 36.54
C VAL A 7 46.86 -12.81 36.70
N SER A 8 46.59 -11.54 36.38
CA SER A 8 45.24 -10.98 36.32
C SER A 8 44.64 -11.25 34.93
N ILE A 9 43.65 -12.13 34.87
CA ILE A 9 42.88 -12.38 33.65
C ILE A 9 41.79 -11.31 33.59
N ALA A 10 41.91 -10.35 32.66
CA ALA A 10 40.86 -9.40 32.34
C ALA A 10 39.85 -10.07 31.41
N VAL A 11 38.67 -10.36 31.95
CA VAL A 11 37.54 -10.86 31.14
C VAL A 11 36.90 -9.67 30.45
N LEU A 12 37.14 -9.52 29.14
CA LEU A 12 36.41 -8.57 28.27
C LEU A 12 35.02 -9.12 27.96
N ILE A 13 34.03 -8.58 28.67
CA ILE A 13 32.60 -8.84 28.34
C ILE A 13 32.26 -7.97 27.15
N PHE A 14 32.19 -8.58 25.96
CA PHE A 14 31.57 -7.94 24.77
C PHE A 14 30.05 -7.92 24.97
N LEU A 15 29.49 -6.77 25.38
CA LEU A 15 28.09 -6.50 25.26
C LEU A 15 27.76 -6.39 23.75
N ARG A 16 27.20 -7.43 23.19
CA ARG A 16 26.52 -7.33 21.90
C ARG A 16 25.20 -6.58 22.14
N ALA A 17 25.22 -5.29 21.88
CA ALA A 17 23.97 -4.54 21.70
C ALA A 17 23.26 -5.10 20.45
N THR A 18 22.28 -5.96 20.64
CA THR A 18 21.32 -6.28 19.60
C THR A 18 20.53 -5.01 19.37
N LEU A 19 20.80 -4.28 18.27
CA LEU A 19 19.85 -3.31 17.74
C LEU A 19 18.60 -4.12 17.38
N GLN A 20 17.64 -4.16 18.28
CA GLN A 20 16.27 -4.44 17.88
C GLN A 20 15.86 -3.27 16.98
N ALA A 21 15.79 -3.51 15.67
CA ALA A 21 15.08 -2.63 14.78
C ALA A 21 13.67 -2.52 15.37
N GLN A 22 13.33 -1.36 15.92
CA GLN A 22 11.95 -1.06 16.26
C GLN A 22 11.19 -1.19 14.95
N SER A 23 10.39 -2.23 14.81
CA SER A 23 9.43 -2.37 13.74
C SER A 23 8.37 -1.29 13.95
N GLY A 24 8.71 -0.08 13.51
CA GLY A 24 7.76 1.03 13.50
C GLY A 24 6.71 0.77 12.43
N THR A 25 5.48 1.12 12.72
CA THR A 25 4.42 1.26 11.71
C THR A 25 4.27 2.74 11.36
N TYR A 26 3.93 3.02 10.11
CA TYR A 26 3.92 4.36 9.55
C TYR A 26 2.56 4.67 8.97
N LEU A 27 2.05 5.85 9.25
CA LEU A 27 0.78 6.33 8.72
C LEU A 27 1.01 6.92 7.33
N GLY A 28 0.14 6.55 6.39
CA GLY A 28 0.10 7.10 5.05
C GLY A 28 -1.32 7.39 4.61
N PHE A 29 -1.45 7.97 3.45
CA PHE A 29 -2.74 8.19 2.80
C PHE A 29 -2.67 7.91 1.31
N ASP A 30 -3.81 7.61 0.73
CA ASP A 30 -4.00 7.67 -0.71
C ASP A 30 -5.29 8.42 -1.05
N ARG A 31 -5.40 8.83 -2.30
CA ARG A 31 -6.57 9.48 -2.88
C ARG A 31 -6.43 9.57 -4.40
N ASN A 32 -7.56 9.72 -5.10
CA ASN A 32 -7.54 9.80 -6.56
C ASN A 32 -6.87 11.07 -7.08
N ASP A 33 -7.17 12.24 -6.51
CA ASP A 33 -6.62 13.50 -6.99
C ASP A 33 -5.36 13.92 -6.22
N TYR A 34 -4.41 14.51 -6.93
CA TYR A 34 -3.23 15.13 -6.31
C TYR A 34 -3.64 16.25 -5.34
N PRO A 35 -3.11 16.27 -4.11
CA PRO A 35 -3.55 17.23 -3.10
C PRO A 35 -3.07 18.67 -3.34
N GLY A 36 -2.19 18.88 -4.33
CA GLY A 36 -1.53 20.16 -4.62
C GLY A 36 -0.28 20.41 -3.77
N ASP A 37 0.74 20.99 -4.38
CA ASP A 37 2.06 21.25 -3.76
C ASP A 37 1.94 22.04 -2.44
N ALA A 38 1.02 23.00 -2.38
CA ALA A 38 0.81 23.83 -1.19
C ALA A 38 0.40 23.03 0.07
N ASN A 39 -0.24 21.90 -0.11
CA ASN A 39 -0.72 21.06 0.99
C ASN A 39 0.31 20.02 1.47
N LEU A 40 1.34 19.72 0.66
CA LEU A 40 2.28 18.65 0.95
C LEU A 40 2.97 18.81 2.31
N LYS A 41 3.45 20.02 2.62
CA LYS A 41 4.14 20.30 3.89
C LYS A 41 3.23 20.06 5.10
N THR A 42 1.97 20.41 5.01
CA THR A 42 0.98 20.19 6.08
C THR A 42 0.65 18.71 6.23
N LEU A 43 0.37 18.02 5.13
CA LEU A 43 0.11 16.58 5.11
C LEU A 43 1.28 15.78 5.67
N ARG A 44 2.53 16.20 5.38
CA ARG A 44 3.74 15.52 5.86
C ARG A 44 3.90 15.56 7.39
N GLN A 45 3.21 16.45 8.09
CA GLN A 45 3.21 16.47 9.56
C GLN A 45 2.49 15.26 10.17
N THR A 46 1.58 14.65 9.41
CA THR A 46 0.79 13.48 9.85
C THR A 46 1.22 12.21 9.13
N PHE A 47 1.52 12.29 7.83
CA PHE A 47 1.70 11.12 6.98
C PHE A 47 3.16 10.97 6.53
N PHE A 48 3.66 9.74 6.53
CA PHE A 48 5.02 9.41 6.08
C PHE A 48 5.11 9.12 4.59
N TYR A 49 4.05 8.59 3.99
CA TYR A 49 3.96 8.26 2.57
C TYR A 49 2.59 8.60 2.00
N THR A 50 2.52 8.66 0.69
CA THR A 50 1.27 8.91 -0.05
C THR A 50 1.10 7.97 -1.23
N GLY A 51 -0.14 7.68 -1.60
CA GLY A 51 -0.48 7.08 -2.88
C GLY A 51 0.07 7.91 -4.04
N TYR A 52 0.46 7.26 -5.13
CA TYR A 52 0.92 7.90 -6.36
C TYR A 52 0.46 7.10 -7.57
N TRP A 53 -0.48 7.62 -8.32
CA TRP A 53 -1.06 6.95 -9.47
C TRP A 53 -0.20 7.09 -10.73
N LEU A 54 0.06 5.96 -11.40
CA LEU A 54 0.81 5.90 -12.67
C LEU A 54 -0.09 6.08 -13.90
N ASN A 55 -1.39 5.75 -13.77
CA ASN A 55 -2.43 5.95 -14.76
C ASN A 55 -3.64 6.65 -14.14
N ASN A 56 -4.74 6.78 -14.86
CA ASN A 56 -5.95 7.42 -14.33
C ASN A 56 -6.53 6.58 -13.18
N PRO A 57 -6.76 7.19 -12.00
CA PRO A 57 -7.43 6.51 -10.89
C PRO A 57 -8.85 6.03 -11.26
N PRO A 58 -9.44 5.11 -10.49
CA PRO A 58 -10.80 4.63 -10.73
C PRO A 58 -11.82 5.78 -10.84
N GLY A 59 -12.61 5.76 -11.91
CA GLY A 59 -13.65 6.78 -12.14
C GLY A 59 -13.16 8.18 -12.52
N VAL A 60 -11.86 8.41 -12.64
CA VAL A 60 -11.25 9.71 -12.94
C VAL A 60 -10.74 9.73 -14.39
N LYS A 61 -10.99 10.82 -15.10
CA LYS A 61 -10.61 10.96 -16.53
C LYS A 61 -9.17 11.42 -16.75
N THR A 62 -8.54 12.01 -15.73
CA THR A 62 -7.20 12.58 -15.83
C THR A 62 -6.39 12.25 -14.59
N ASN A 63 -5.19 11.73 -14.77
CA ASN A 63 -4.25 11.52 -13.68
C ASN A 63 -3.59 12.85 -13.28
N THR A 64 -4.03 13.42 -12.16
CA THR A 64 -3.49 14.67 -11.62
C THR A 64 -2.18 14.47 -10.85
N TRP A 65 -1.74 13.23 -10.59
CA TRP A 65 -0.46 12.90 -9.96
C TRP A 65 0.72 12.96 -10.93
N ALA A 66 0.47 12.80 -12.23
CA ALA A 66 1.51 12.74 -13.24
C ALA A 66 2.41 13.99 -13.21
N GLY A 67 3.73 13.77 -13.16
CA GLY A 67 4.74 14.83 -13.11
C GLY A 67 5.02 15.41 -11.72
N HIS A 68 4.32 14.98 -10.66
CA HIS A 68 4.50 15.52 -9.31
C HIS A 68 5.42 14.67 -8.40
N ARG A 69 6.03 13.58 -8.90
CA ARG A 69 6.89 12.72 -8.09
C ARG A 69 8.00 13.50 -7.36
N ALA A 70 8.71 14.37 -8.07
CA ALA A 70 9.80 15.16 -7.48
C ALA A 70 9.32 16.10 -6.37
N ALA A 71 8.15 16.73 -6.52
CA ALA A 71 7.56 17.58 -5.49
C ALA A 71 7.18 16.77 -4.24
N VAL A 72 6.56 15.61 -4.42
CA VAL A 72 6.19 14.69 -3.34
C VAL A 72 7.43 14.21 -2.58
N GLU A 73 8.47 13.76 -3.30
CA GLU A 73 9.74 13.32 -2.69
C GLU A 73 10.45 14.46 -1.94
N SER A 74 10.51 15.65 -2.53
CA SER A 74 11.12 16.84 -1.90
C SER A 74 10.38 17.28 -0.65
N ALA A 75 9.08 17.05 -0.57
CA ALA A 75 8.30 17.27 0.66
C ALA A 75 8.56 16.21 1.74
N GLY A 76 9.37 15.19 1.46
CA GLY A 76 9.80 14.16 2.41
C GLY A 76 8.90 12.93 2.47
N PHE A 77 7.95 12.76 1.55
CA PHE A 77 7.11 11.56 1.48
C PHE A 77 7.86 10.36 0.90
N GLY A 78 7.52 9.17 1.41
CA GLY A 78 7.64 7.93 0.69
C GLY A 78 6.45 7.71 -0.24
N PHE A 79 6.46 6.60 -0.95
CA PHE A 79 5.49 6.32 -2.01
C PHE A 79 4.75 5.00 -1.77
N LEU A 80 3.48 5.00 -2.18
CA LEU A 80 2.65 3.83 -2.42
C LEU A 80 2.20 3.94 -3.88
N VAL A 81 2.95 3.30 -4.79
CA VAL A 81 2.81 3.48 -6.23
C VAL A 81 1.70 2.59 -6.77
N LEU A 82 0.72 3.18 -7.45
CA LEU A 82 -0.50 2.52 -7.89
C LEU A 82 -0.65 2.50 -9.41
N PHE A 83 -1.28 1.43 -9.88
CA PHE A 83 -1.77 1.30 -11.24
C PHE A 83 -3.22 0.77 -11.20
N ASN A 84 -4.16 1.55 -11.73
CA ASN A 84 -5.56 1.18 -11.83
C ASN A 84 -5.73 0.03 -12.82
N GLY A 85 -6.24 -1.10 -12.35
CA GLY A 85 -6.45 -2.31 -13.12
C GLY A 85 -7.82 -2.34 -13.84
N HIS A 86 -8.12 -3.52 -14.41
CA HIS A 86 -9.39 -3.78 -15.10
C HIS A 86 -10.40 -4.47 -14.18
N LEU A 87 -11.67 -4.08 -14.30
CA LEU A 87 -12.78 -4.79 -13.70
C LEU A 87 -13.05 -6.10 -14.46
N TYR A 88 -13.64 -7.10 -13.78
CA TYR A 88 -13.95 -8.41 -14.37
C TYR A 88 -14.69 -8.33 -15.70
N ALA A 89 -15.69 -7.43 -15.81
CA ALA A 89 -16.50 -7.27 -17.03
C ALA A 89 -15.66 -6.89 -18.26
N GLU A 90 -14.47 -6.31 -18.08
CA GLU A 90 -13.57 -5.90 -19.16
C GLU A 90 -12.66 -7.04 -19.61
N LEU A 91 -12.43 -8.05 -18.76
CA LEU A 91 -11.50 -9.15 -19.02
C LEU A 91 -12.01 -10.13 -20.08
N LYS A 92 -13.29 -10.38 -20.14
CA LYS A 92 -14.04 -11.19 -21.14
C LYS A 92 -13.66 -12.66 -21.18
N THR A 93 -12.41 -13.00 -21.48
CA THR A 93 -11.87 -14.36 -21.59
C THR A 93 -10.49 -14.44 -20.96
N VAL A 94 -10.06 -15.63 -20.58
CA VAL A 94 -8.71 -15.89 -20.03
C VAL A 94 -7.61 -15.39 -20.98
N ALA A 95 -7.74 -15.65 -22.29
CA ALA A 95 -6.76 -15.22 -23.27
C ALA A 95 -6.69 -13.68 -23.42
N ASN A 96 -7.85 -13.00 -23.37
CA ASN A 96 -7.89 -11.53 -23.38
C ASN A 96 -7.34 -10.95 -22.08
N ALA A 97 -7.71 -11.51 -20.95
CA ALA A 97 -7.22 -11.12 -19.62
C ALA A 97 -5.68 -11.21 -19.53
N THR A 98 -5.09 -12.31 -20.03
CA THR A 98 -3.63 -12.47 -20.10
C THR A 98 -2.97 -11.35 -20.94
N LYS A 99 -3.54 -11.04 -22.12
CA LYS A 99 -3.01 -9.96 -22.97
C LYS A 99 -3.13 -8.58 -22.31
N LEU A 100 -4.26 -8.30 -21.65
CA LEU A 100 -4.46 -7.05 -20.91
C LEU A 100 -3.45 -6.94 -19.77
N GLY A 101 -3.25 -7.99 -18.97
CA GLY A 101 -2.27 -7.99 -17.89
C GLY A 101 -0.85 -7.71 -18.37
N GLN A 102 -0.44 -8.31 -19.51
CA GLN A 102 0.86 -8.03 -20.13
C GLN A 102 0.98 -6.58 -20.63
N SER A 103 -0.06 -6.06 -21.27
CA SER A 103 -0.09 -4.67 -21.78
C SER A 103 -0.02 -3.66 -20.64
N ASP A 104 -0.79 -3.88 -19.58
CA ASP A 104 -0.84 -3.00 -18.42
C ASP A 104 0.46 -3.04 -17.63
N ALA A 105 1.11 -4.20 -17.51
CA ALA A 105 2.44 -4.29 -16.91
C ALA A 105 3.48 -3.45 -17.66
N GLN A 106 3.44 -3.48 -19.00
CA GLN A 106 4.31 -2.65 -19.85
C GLN A 106 3.99 -1.15 -19.65
N ALA A 107 2.72 -0.79 -19.61
CA ALA A 107 2.27 0.59 -19.39
C ALA A 107 2.68 1.10 -18.00
N ALA A 108 2.51 0.29 -16.95
CA ALA A 108 2.90 0.61 -15.58
C ALA A 108 4.42 0.83 -15.48
N ALA A 109 5.22 -0.09 -16.01
CA ALA A 109 6.68 0.03 -16.03
C ALA A 109 7.17 1.27 -16.82
N ALA A 110 6.55 1.55 -17.97
CA ALA A 110 6.87 2.73 -18.75
C ALA A 110 6.50 4.03 -18.01
N ALA A 111 5.35 4.06 -17.34
CA ALA A 111 4.93 5.21 -16.54
C ALA A 111 5.85 5.41 -15.34
N ALA A 112 6.19 4.36 -14.59
CA ALA A 112 7.11 4.42 -13.48
C ALA A 112 8.48 4.99 -13.88
N ARG A 113 9.03 4.55 -15.03
CA ARG A 113 10.29 5.11 -15.56
C ARG A 113 10.17 6.58 -15.96
N ARG A 114 9.06 6.99 -16.60
CA ARG A 114 8.82 8.42 -16.96
C ARG A 114 8.75 9.31 -15.74
N GLU A 115 8.13 8.82 -14.67
CA GLU A 115 8.06 9.54 -13.39
C GLU A 115 9.40 9.50 -12.62
N GLY A 116 10.37 8.70 -13.04
CA GLY A 116 11.68 8.59 -12.42
C GLY A 116 11.72 7.70 -11.19
N PHE A 117 10.78 6.75 -11.05
CA PHE A 117 10.87 5.74 -10.01
C PHE A 117 12.05 4.78 -10.25
N PRO A 118 12.83 4.45 -9.21
CA PRO A 118 13.97 3.55 -9.35
C PRO A 118 13.53 2.12 -9.68
N ALA A 119 14.48 1.32 -10.17
CA ALA A 119 14.30 -0.13 -10.27
C ALA A 119 13.94 -0.72 -8.88
N GLU A 120 13.27 -1.87 -8.86
CA GLU A 120 12.79 -2.54 -7.64
C GLU A 120 11.70 -1.75 -6.88
N THR A 121 11.20 -0.61 -7.39
CA THR A 121 10.00 0.01 -6.83
C THR A 121 8.84 -0.96 -6.91
N VAL A 122 8.09 -1.12 -5.82
CA VAL A 122 6.84 -1.90 -5.82
C VAL A 122 5.74 -1.09 -6.51
N ILE A 123 5.13 -1.66 -7.54
CA ILE A 123 3.95 -1.11 -8.19
C ILE A 123 2.74 -1.96 -7.81
N PHE A 124 1.76 -1.37 -7.15
CA PHE A 124 0.54 -2.05 -6.74
C PHE A 124 -0.52 -1.99 -7.84
N LEU A 125 -0.96 -3.15 -8.29
CA LEU A 125 -2.16 -3.27 -9.10
C LEU A 125 -3.39 -3.05 -8.20
N ASP A 126 -4.23 -2.13 -8.57
CA ASP A 126 -5.50 -1.89 -7.89
C ASP A 126 -6.55 -2.91 -8.36
N GLN A 127 -6.86 -3.89 -7.49
CA GLN A 127 -7.84 -4.94 -7.71
C GLN A 127 -9.07 -4.69 -6.83
N GLU A 128 -10.00 -3.91 -7.33
CA GLU A 128 -11.19 -3.43 -6.62
C GLU A 128 -12.18 -4.54 -6.23
N GLN A 129 -12.30 -5.57 -7.06
CA GLN A 129 -13.32 -6.61 -6.87
C GLN A 129 -12.84 -7.67 -5.88
N GLY A 130 -13.63 -7.86 -4.82
CA GLY A 130 -13.37 -8.85 -3.78
C GLY A 130 -13.97 -10.23 -4.07
N GLY A 131 -13.70 -11.18 -3.18
CA GLY A 131 -14.15 -12.56 -3.25
C GLY A 131 -13.13 -13.50 -3.90
N ARG A 132 -13.60 -14.69 -4.30
CA ARG A 132 -12.79 -15.68 -5.03
C ARG A 132 -12.47 -15.13 -6.42
N MET A 133 -11.20 -15.09 -6.78
CA MET A 133 -10.78 -14.68 -8.12
C MET A 133 -11.22 -15.70 -9.15
N LEU A 134 -11.91 -15.22 -10.18
CA LEU A 134 -12.31 -16.02 -11.33
C LEU A 134 -11.10 -16.30 -12.25
N PRO A 135 -11.18 -17.30 -13.15
CA PRO A 135 -10.05 -17.65 -14.03
C PRO A 135 -9.49 -16.47 -14.81
N GLU A 136 -10.35 -15.56 -15.30
CA GLU A 136 -9.96 -14.37 -16.05
C GLU A 136 -9.22 -13.37 -15.15
N GLN A 137 -9.69 -13.16 -13.92
CA GLN A 137 -9.02 -12.28 -12.96
C GLN A 137 -7.64 -12.83 -12.57
N LYS A 138 -7.52 -14.13 -12.34
CA LYS A 138 -6.23 -14.78 -12.07
C LYS A 138 -5.28 -14.64 -13.27
N ALA A 139 -5.78 -14.88 -14.48
CA ALA A 139 -4.98 -14.74 -15.69
C ALA A 139 -4.47 -13.30 -15.87
N TYR A 140 -5.30 -12.30 -15.60
CA TYR A 140 -4.95 -10.88 -15.66
C TYR A 140 -3.88 -10.53 -14.61
N ILE A 141 -4.16 -10.81 -13.34
CA ILE A 141 -3.27 -10.45 -12.22
C ILE A 141 -1.89 -11.11 -12.39
N TYR A 142 -1.84 -12.40 -12.71
CA TYR A 142 -0.55 -13.08 -12.78
C TYR A 142 0.26 -12.70 -14.04
N ALA A 143 -0.41 -12.43 -15.16
CA ALA A 143 0.28 -11.89 -16.35
C ALA A 143 0.84 -10.48 -16.07
N TRP A 144 0.11 -9.65 -15.30
CA TRP A 144 0.58 -8.35 -14.87
C TRP A 144 1.78 -8.47 -13.90
N VAL A 145 1.70 -9.35 -12.89
CA VAL A 145 2.79 -9.61 -11.94
C VAL A 145 4.06 -10.05 -12.67
N ASP A 146 3.94 -11.03 -13.58
CA ASP A 146 5.08 -11.53 -14.37
C ASP A 146 5.71 -10.42 -15.24
N GLY A 147 4.86 -9.59 -15.88
CA GLY A 147 5.31 -8.50 -16.74
C GLY A 147 6.00 -7.36 -15.98
N VAL A 148 5.47 -6.95 -14.81
CA VAL A 148 6.08 -5.93 -13.94
C VAL A 148 7.43 -6.41 -13.42
N THR A 149 7.50 -7.69 -12.98
CA THR A 149 8.74 -8.30 -12.50
C THR A 149 9.79 -8.40 -13.61
N ALA A 150 9.40 -8.84 -14.81
CA ALA A 150 10.29 -8.90 -15.96
C ALA A 150 10.81 -7.52 -16.39
N ALA A 151 10.05 -6.45 -16.09
CA ALA A 151 10.46 -5.07 -16.36
C ALA A 151 11.42 -4.48 -15.30
N GLY A 152 11.81 -5.25 -14.25
CA GLY A 152 12.75 -4.84 -13.21
C GLY A 152 12.09 -4.03 -12.07
N PHE A 153 10.78 -4.16 -11.90
CA PHE A 153 10.01 -3.65 -10.78
C PHE A 153 9.53 -4.80 -9.89
N ARG A 154 9.04 -4.50 -8.69
CA ARG A 154 8.38 -5.47 -7.83
C ARG A 154 6.86 -5.33 -7.99
N ALA A 155 6.17 -6.46 -8.04
CA ALA A 155 4.73 -6.45 -8.16
C ALA A 155 4.06 -6.44 -6.77
N GLY A 156 3.10 -5.54 -6.59
CA GLY A 156 2.18 -5.53 -5.47
C GLY A 156 0.73 -5.66 -5.95
N VAL A 157 -0.18 -6.04 -5.06
CA VAL A 157 -1.62 -6.06 -5.33
C VAL A 157 -2.36 -5.41 -4.15
N TYR A 158 -3.16 -4.39 -4.45
CA TYR A 158 -4.20 -3.90 -3.55
C TYR A 158 -5.44 -4.78 -3.74
N CYS A 159 -5.97 -5.33 -2.65
CA CYS A 159 -7.11 -6.22 -2.69
C CYS A 159 -7.83 -6.35 -1.34
N SER A 160 -9.02 -6.92 -1.36
CA SER A 160 -9.83 -7.09 -0.14
C SER A 160 -9.18 -8.02 0.87
N GLY A 161 -9.06 -7.53 2.10
CA GLY A 161 -8.75 -8.28 3.32
C GLY A 161 -10.00 -8.70 4.10
N ILE A 162 -11.20 -8.38 3.59
CA ILE A 162 -12.47 -8.72 4.20
C ILE A 162 -13.00 -10.00 3.57
N PRO A 163 -13.49 -10.97 4.38
CA PRO A 163 -14.17 -12.16 3.85
C PRO A 163 -15.34 -11.76 2.96
N ALA A 164 -15.45 -12.39 1.78
CA ALA A 164 -16.58 -12.18 0.89
C ALA A 164 -17.89 -12.57 1.58
N LYS A 165 -18.95 -11.79 1.30
CA LYS A 165 -20.30 -12.04 1.87
C LYS A 165 -21.06 -13.17 1.13
N ASP A 166 -20.41 -13.80 0.16
CA ASP A 166 -20.92 -15.01 -0.48
C ASP A 166 -20.70 -16.24 0.40
N ASP A 167 -21.26 -17.38 0.01
CA ASP A 167 -21.16 -18.63 0.76
C ASP A 167 -19.71 -19.16 0.88
N SER A 168 -18.75 -18.57 0.18
CA SER A 168 -17.36 -18.99 0.19
C SER A 168 -16.56 -18.47 1.38
N ASN A 169 -16.97 -17.35 1.98
CA ASN A 169 -16.25 -16.67 3.06
C ASN A 169 -14.74 -16.45 2.76
N ILE A 170 -14.38 -16.28 1.49
CA ILE A 170 -12.99 -16.17 1.03
C ILE A 170 -12.49 -14.75 1.18
N VAL A 171 -11.26 -14.61 1.67
CA VAL A 171 -10.47 -13.38 1.63
C VAL A 171 -9.69 -13.32 0.31
N THR A 172 -9.90 -12.27 -0.48
CA THR A 172 -9.29 -12.12 -1.81
C THR A 172 -7.77 -12.20 -1.77
N ALA A 173 -7.13 -11.55 -0.80
CA ALA A 173 -5.68 -11.60 -0.62
C ALA A 173 -5.16 -13.03 -0.42
N GLU A 174 -5.90 -13.85 0.34
CA GLU A 174 -5.57 -15.26 0.54
C GLU A 174 -5.74 -16.09 -0.73
N ASP A 175 -6.82 -15.87 -1.50
CA ASP A 175 -7.03 -16.58 -2.77
C ASP A 175 -5.94 -16.24 -3.80
N ILE A 176 -5.55 -14.97 -3.90
CA ILE A 176 -4.45 -14.56 -4.77
C ILE A 176 -3.14 -15.24 -4.32
N ARG A 177 -2.81 -15.22 -3.03
CA ARG A 177 -1.60 -15.81 -2.50
C ARG A 177 -1.51 -17.31 -2.73
N GLN A 178 -2.60 -18.03 -2.44
CA GLN A 178 -2.66 -19.48 -2.61
C GLN A 178 -2.47 -19.94 -4.06
N ASN A 179 -2.88 -19.10 -5.01
CA ASN A 179 -2.77 -19.39 -6.45
C ASN A 179 -1.58 -18.69 -7.13
N ALA A 180 -0.70 -18.02 -6.38
CA ALA A 180 0.40 -17.23 -6.95
C ALA A 180 1.46 -18.05 -7.69
N GLY A 181 1.56 -19.38 -7.45
CA GLY A 181 2.49 -20.24 -8.17
C GLY A 181 3.97 -19.88 -7.96
N GLY A 182 4.33 -19.45 -6.74
CA GLY A 182 5.71 -19.05 -6.40
C GLY A 182 6.08 -17.60 -6.75
N ARG A 183 5.17 -16.83 -7.36
CA ARG A 183 5.37 -15.39 -7.63
C ARG A 183 5.53 -14.61 -6.34
N GLN A 184 6.49 -13.70 -6.32
CA GLN A 184 6.68 -12.77 -5.20
C GLN A 184 5.73 -11.58 -5.38
N ILE A 185 4.75 -11.46 -4.50
CA ILE A 185 3.73 -10.39 -4.55
C ILE A 185 3.72 -9.68 -3.19
N VAL A 186 3.79 -8.35 -3.20
CA VAL A 186 3.58 -7.50 -2.02
C VAL A 186 2.07 -7.24 -1.87
N TYR A 187 1.53 -7.34 -0.67
CA TYR A 187 0.10 -7.21 -0.45
C TYR A 187 -0.24 -5.93 0.29
N TRP A 188 -1.18 -5.19 -0.28
CA TRP A 188 -1.87 -4.08 0.36
C TRP A 188 -3.33 -4.48 0.55
N ALA A 189 -3.70 -4.73 1.80
CA ALA A 189 -5.03 -5.18 2.16
C ALA A 189 -5.94 -4.00 2.50
N ILE A 190 -7.13 -3.94 1.90
CA ILE A 190 -8.23 -3.12 2.40
C ILE A 190 -9.04 -3.91 3.42
N ASN A 191 -9.14 -3.39 4.64
CA ASN A 191 -10.09 -3.84 5.65
C ASN A 191 -10.50 -2.66 6.53
N ASP A 192 -11.60 -2.02 6.18
CA ASP A 192 -12.19 -0.87 6.87
C ASP A 192 -13.39 -1.26 7.74
N ALA A 193 -13.61 -2.57 7.98
CA ALA A 193 -14.59 -3.06 8.93
C ALA A 193 -14.17 -2.74 10.37
N CYS A 194 -15.07 -2.23 11.18
CA CYS A 194 -14.82 -1.95 12.60
C CYS A 194 -15.56 -2.93 13.53
N PRO A 195 -14.80 -3.67 14.41
CA PRO A 195 -13.36 -3.84 14.38
C PRO A 195 -12.89 -4.74 13.24
N PRO A 196 -11.61 -4.85 12.86
CA PRO A 196 -10.43 -4.35 13.57
C PRO A 196 -10.00 -2.92 13.20
N ALA A 197 -10.56 -2.33 12.14
CA ALA A 197 -10.17 -0.99 11.70
C ALA A 197 -10.44 0.07 12.77
N PRO A 198 -9.51 1.03 12.99
CA PRO A 198 -9.70 2.09 13.99
C PRO A 198 -10.62 3.22 13.51
N GLY A 199 -11.15 3.16 12.30
CA GLY A 199 -11.92 4.23 11.69
C GLY A 199 -11.06 5.38 11.15
N CYS A 200 -11.67 6.58 10.99
CA CYS A 200 -10.94 7.77 10.57
C CYS A 200 -10.11 8.32 11.72
N ALA A 201 -8.93 7.74 11.92
CA ALA A 201 -8.01 8.09 12.99
C ALA A 201 -6.59 8.30 12.46
N PHE A 202 -5.83 9.17 13.12
CA PHE A 202 -4.46 9.51 12.71
C PHE A 202 -3.50 9.27 13.89
N PRO A 203 -3.34 8.02 14.35
CA PRO A 203 -2.50 7.73 15.51
C PRO A 203 -1.01 7.91 15.18
N ALA A 204 -0.24 8.39 16.18
CA ALA A 204 1.22 8.47 16.06
C ALA A 204 1.88 7.09 15.89
N HIS A 205 1.22 6.05 16.39
CA HIS A 205 1.60 4.64 16.22
C HIS A 205 0.42 3.91 15.58
N PRO A 206 0.36 3.86 14.24
CA PRO A 206 -0.73 3.19 13.54
C PRO A 206 -0.67 1.67 13.77
N PRO A 207 -1.82 0.97 13.60
CA PRO A 207 -1.87 -0.48 13.77
C PRO A 207 -0.95 -1.20 12.77
N SER A 208 -0.53 -2.40 13.12
CA SER A 208 0.26 -3.24 12.21
C SER A 208 -0.59 -3.69 11.02
N PRO A 209 -0.06 -3.68 9.78
CA PRO A 209 -0.76 -4.25 8.63
C PRO A 209 -1.20 -5.70 8.83
N ALA A 210 -0.49 -6.47 9.64
CA ALA A 210 -0.87 -7.84 9.99
C ALA A 210 -2.20 -7.94 10.78
N GLU A 211 -2.66 -6.83 11.38
CA GLU A 211 -3.94 -6.74 12.09
C GLU A 211 -5.13 -6.55 11.15
N SER A 212 -4.88 -6.31 9.86
CA SER A 212 -5.91 -6.19 8.81
C SER A 212 -6.73 -7.46 8.55
N SER A 213 -6.47 -8.56 9.27
CA SER A 213 -6.90 -9.95 9.03
C SER A 213 -6.05 -10.66 7.93
N VAL A 214 -5.17 -9.96 7.23
CA VAL A 214 -4.22 -10.50 6.27
C VAL A 214 -2.81 -10.42 6.86
N ARG A 215 -2.37 -11.50 7.50
CA ARG A 215 -1.12 -11.51 8.30
C ARG A 215 0.14 -11.19 7.50
N PHE A 216 0.11 -11.38 6.20
CA PHE A 216 1.22 -11.12 5.29
C PHE A 216 1.10 -9.78 4.54
N ALA A 217 0.12 -8.94 4.89
CA ALA A 217 0.03 -7.59 4.34
C ALA A 217 1.20 -6.71 4.82
N GLU A 218 1.80 -5.98 3.89
CA GLU A 218 2.81 -4.95 4.18
C GLU A 218 2.19 -3.57 4.32
N VAL A 219 0.99 -3.38 3.72
CA VAL A 219 0.18 -2.17 3.83
C VAL A 219 -1.26 -2.54 4.14
N TRP A 220 -1.91 -1.75 4.98
CA TRP A 220 -3.31 -1.88 5.34
C TRP A 220 -4.05 -0.54 5.16
N GLN A 221 -5.03 -0.49 4.25
CA GLN A 221 -5.99 0.61 4.19
C GLN A 221 -7.10 0.32 5.19
N PHE A 222 -7.15 1.09 6.27
CA PHE A 222 -8.09 0.88 7.38
C PHE A 222 -9.22 1.91 7.45
N ALA A 223 -9.16 2.97 6.64
CA ALA A 223 -10.26 3.92 6.52
C ALA A 223 -10.38 4.39 5.06
N GLN A 224 -11.57 4.33 4.51
CA GLN A 224 -11.90 4.72 3.14
C GLN A 224 -12.84 5.93 3.13
N SER A 225 -12.65 6.85 2.20
CA SER A 225 -13.49 8.05 2.04
C SER A 225 -14.22 8.04 0.69
N PRO A 226 -15.55 8.01 0.69
CA PRO A 226 -16.41 7.99 1.87
C PRO A 226 -16.43 6.61 2.55
N GLN A 227 -16.72 6.60 3.86
CA GLN A 227 -16.92 5.39 4.65
C GLN A 227 -17.93 4.44 3.97
N ARG A 228 -17.57 3.17 3.83
CA ARG A 228 -18.48 2.16 3.27
C ARG A 228 -19.58 1.83 4.28
N LYS A 229 -20.84 1.97 3.85
CA LYS A 229 -22.00 1.81 4.72
C LYS A 229 -22.21 0.38 5.22
N ASP A 230 -21.77 -0.61 4.44
CA ASP A 230 -22.02 -2.03 4.71
C ASP A 230 -21.03 -2.65 5.70
N VAL A 231 -19.82 -2.12 5.81
CA VAL A 231 -18.76 -2.64 6.70
C VAL A 231 -18.22 -1.59 7.65
N GLY A 232 -18.24 -0.33 7.27
CA GLY A 232 -17.67 0.78 8.02
C GLY A 232 -18.65 1.53 8.92
N ALA A 233 -19.93 1.16 8.98
CA ALA A 233 -20.99 1.92 9.67
C ALA A 233 -20.72 2.16 11.17
N GLN A 234 -19.96 1.30 11.82
CA GLN A 234 -19.62 1.40 13.25
C GLN A 234 -18.25 2.03 13.50
N CYS A 235 -17.51 2.38 12.45
CA CYS A 235 -16.20 2.99 12.58
C CYS A 235 -16.30 4.42 13.10
N PRO A 236 -15.51 4.80 14.12
CA PRO A 236 -15.57 6.13 14.72
C PRO A 236 -14.85 7.18 13.88
N SER A 237 -15.02 8.43 14.27
CA SER A 237 -14.25 9.60 13.88
C SER A 237 -14.40 10.07 12.42
N TYR A 238 -15.28 9.48 11.65
CA TYR A 238 -15.65 10.01 10.33
C TYR A 238 -16.46 11.31 10.50
N SER A 239 -16.31 12.20 9.53
CA SER A 239 -17.15 13.39 9.48
C SER A 239 -18.60 13.04 9.12
N ARG A 240 -19.51 14.01 9.27
CA ARG A 240 -20.95 13.78 9.04
C ARG A 240 -21.28 13.31 7.62
N ASP A 241 -20.48 13.68 6.64
CA ASP A 241 -20.62 13.28 5.23
C ASP A 241 -19.94 11.93 4.90
N GLY A 242 -19.38 11.25 5.92
CA GLY A 242 -18.70 9.97 5.79
C GLY A 242 -17.25 10.07 5.34
N ASN A 243 -16.69 11.27 5.17
CA ASN A 243 -15.31 11.42 4.72
C ASN A 243 -14.31 11.50 5.88
N CYS A 244 -13.10 11.08 5.63
CA CYS A 244 -11.94 11.20 6.51
C CYS A 244 -11.09 12.36 6.02
N TYR A 245 -11.18 13.50 6.71
CA TYR A 245 -10.46 14.71 6.30
C TYR A 245 -9.06 14.76 6.90
N ALA A 246 -8.08 15.11 6.04
CA ALA A 246 -6.68 15.21 6.45
C ALA A 246 -6.48 16.31 7.52
N PRO A 247 -5.73 16.02 8.60
CA PRO A 247 -5.47 17.01 9.66
C PRO A 247 -4.69 18.22 9.14
N GLY A 248 -4.99 19.39 9.70
CA GLY A 248 -4.30 20.65 9.40
C GLY A 248 -4.66 21.28 8.04
N ILE A 249 -5.47 20.63 7.22
CA ILE A 249 -5.97 21.20 5.96
C ILE A 249 -7.29 21.96 6.22
N PRO A 250 -7.44 23.17 5.69
CA PRO A 250 -8.69 23.92 5.84
C PRO A 250 -9.90 23.13 5.32
N ALA A 251 -10.97 23.05 6.11
CA ALA A 251 -12.16 22.27 5.77
C ALA A 251 -12.81 22.71 4.43
N ALA A 252 -12.64 23.97 4.04
CA ALA A 252 -13.13 24.50 2.76
C ALA A 252 -12.51 23.81 1.54
N GLN A 253 -11.30 23.23 1.67
CA GLN A 253 -10.65 22.49 0.58
C GLN A 253 -11.25 21.10 0.36
N LYS A 254 -12.05 20.58 1.31
CA LYS A 254 -12.67 19.25 1.25
C LYS A 254 -11.67 18.14 0.87
N LEU A 255 -10.42 18.25 1.37
CA LEU A 255 -9.37 17.28 1.10
C LEU A 255 -9.58 16.06 2.01
N HIS A 256 -10.33 15.09 1.51
CA HIS A 256 -10.50 13.79 2.16
C HIS A 256 -9.44 12.80 1.67
N VAL A 257 -9.16 11.80 2.48
CA VAL A 257 -8.12 10.79 2.24
C VAL A 257 -8.61 9.41 2.67
N ASP A 258 -8.08 8.40 2.03
CA ASP A 258 -8.06 7.04 2.53
C ASP A 258 -6.82 6.89 3.41
N VAL A 259 -6.96 6.21 4.56
CA VAL A 259 -5.89 6.16 5.56
C VAL A 259 -5.27 4.78 5.62
N ASN A 260 -3.94 4.76 5.58
CA ASN A 260 -3.16 3.53 5.50
C ASN A 260 -2.14 3.42 6.64
N ALA A 261 -1.85 2.19 7.03
CA ALA A 261 -0.69 1.84 7.84
C ALA A 261 0.25 0.94 7.03
N ALA A 262 1.57 1.12 7.18
CA ALA A 262 2.57 0.28 6.53
C ALA A 262 3.74 -0.04 7.45
N THR A 263 4.47 -1.10 7.13
CA THR A 263 5.70 -1.50 7.84
C THR A 263 6.92 -0.66 7.46
N SER A 264 6.80 0.19 6.42
CA SER A 264 7.85 1.06 5.92
C SER A 264 7.35 2.49 5.74
N PRO A 265 8.19 3.53 5.96
CA PRO A 265 7.85 4.90 5.62
C PRO A 265 7.87 5.16 4.10
N ASP A 266 8.32 4.19 3.30
CA ASP A 266 8.32 4.20 1.83
C ASP A 266 7.95 2.79 1.33
N PRO A 267 6.64 2.42 1.40
CA PRO A 267 6.20 1.04 1.15
C PRO A 267 6.54 0.53 -0.25
N SER A 268 6.57 1.42 -1.23
CA SER A 268 6.97 1.06 -2.59
C SER A 268 8.47 1.12 -2.82
N SER A 269 9.29 1.56 -1.87
CA SER A 269 10.71 1.86 -2.10
C SER A 269 10.91 2.81 -3.30
N GLY A 270 10.03 3.79 -3.42
CA GLY A 270 9.93 4.69 -4.57
C GLY A 270 10.81 5.94 -4.50
N ARG A 271 11.48 6.18 -3.36
CA ARG A 271 12.40 7.33 -3.20
C ARG A 271 13.71 7.08 -3.95
N SER A 272 14.28 8.15 -4.45
CA SER A 272 15.64 8.13 -4.98
C SER A 272 16.64 7.73 -3.89
N ARG A 273 17.66 6.94 -4.25
CA ARG A 273 18.71 6.48 -3.33
C ARG A 273 19.83 7.50 -3.25
#